data_936dfe4a0d994fa168e1988f6f0d6beb
#
_entry.id   936dfe4a0d994fa168e1988f6f0d6beb
#
_cell.length_a   1.000
_cell.length_b   1.000
_cell.length_c   1.000
_cell.angle_alpha   90.00
_cell.angle_beta   90.00
_cell.angle_gamma   90.00
#
_symmetry.space_group_name_H-M   'P 1'
#
loop_
_entity.id
_entity.type
_entity.pdbx_description
1 polymer ?
#
loop_
_entity_poly.entity_id
_entity_poly.type
_entity_poly.pdbx_seq_one_letter_code
_entity_poly.pdbx_strand_id
1 'polypeptide(L)'
;MTGAQLRGLAEAMLAKSPNDHVSGLTIRYDPSRPPGSRVVSVTMADGTPLSDTRTYSVIVNDFLATGGEGYNAAARATASKPLNIVDLDALIDYLQSLAAPIAAPTEVRIEPVVR
;
A
#
# COMPACT_ATOMS: atom_id res chain seq x y z
N MET A 1 -0.42 10.43 -6.39
CA MET A 1 -0.71 9.53 -7.52
C MET A 1 -2.20 9.38 -7.72
N THR A 2 -2.64 9.03 -8.93
CA THR A 2 -4.04 8.71 -9.19
C THR A 2 -4.44 7.36 -8.60
N GLY A 3 -5.74 7.13 -8.43
CA GLY A 3 -6.22 5.82 -7.97
C GLY A 3 -5.88 4.68 -8.93
N ALA A 4 -5.86 4.93 -10.23
CA ALA A 4 -5.40 3.94 -11.21
C ALA A 4 -3.92 3.56 -11.00
N GLN A 5 -3.06 4.54 -10.71
CA GLN A 5 -1.65 4.29 -10.36
C GLN A 5 -1.52 3.53 -9.04
N LEU A 6 -2.35 3.87 -8.04
CA LEU A 6 -2.37 3.16 -6.77
C LEU A 6 -2.83 1.70 -6.91
N ARG A 7 -3.84 1.45 -7.76
CA ARG A 7 -4.24 0.09 -8.12
C ARG A 7 -3.11 -0.69 -8.80
N GLY A 8 -2.38 -0.04 -9.70
CA GLY A 8 -1.20 -0.63 -10.34
C GLY A 8 -0.08 -0.95 -9.35
N LEU A 9 0.12 -0.11 -8.33
CA LEU A 9 1.05 -0.39 -7.25
C LEU A 9 0.61 -1.62 -6.43
N ALA A 10 -0.68 -1.74 -6.10
CA ALA A 10 -1.24 -2.90 -5.41
C ALA A 10 -1.06 -4.19 -6.22
N GLU A 11 -1.27 -4.15 -7.54
CA GLU A 11 -1.01 -5.29 -8.43
C GLU A 11 0.47 -5.71 -8.42
N ALA A 12 1.38 -4.75 -8.43
CA ALA A 12 2.82 -5.04 -8.37
C ALA A 12 3.21 -5.70 -7.04
N MET A 13 2.65 -5.24 -5.92
CA MET A 13 2.83 -5.87 -4.60
C MET A 13 2.36 -7.32 -4.61
N LEU A 14 1.14 -7.59 -5.08
CA LEU A 14 0.54 -8.92 -5.13
C LEU A 14 1.26 -9.88 -6.10
N ALA A 15 1.95 -9.35 -7.09
CA ALA A 15 2.73 -10.16 -8.03
C ALA A 15 4.03 -10.69 -7.39
N LYS A 16 4.58 -9.97 -6.43
CA LYS A 16 5.91 -10.26 -5.84
C LYS A 16 5.82 -10.98 -4.50
N SER A 17 5.04 -10.47 -3.59
CA SER A 17 4.93 -11.02 -2.24
C SER A 17 3.59 -10.63 -1.62
N PRO A 18 2.80 -11.60 -1.15
CA PRO A 18 1.60 -11.29 -0.38
C PRO A 18 1.91 -10.80 1.04
N ASN A 19 3.18 -10.68 1.40
CA ASN A 19 3.64 -10.31 2.75
C ASN A 19 3.92 -8.81 2.90
N ASP A 20 3.70 -8.01 1.88
CA ASP A 20 3.80 -6.56 1.99
C ASP A 20 2.68 -6.01 2.88
N HIS A 21 2.95 -4.88 3.52
CA HIS A 21 2.04 -4.25 4.47
C HIS A 21 1.57 -2.89 3.94
N VAL A 22 0.30 -2.60 4.20
CA VAL A 22 -0.32 -1.32 3.83
C VAL A 22 -1.01 -0.69 5.03
N SER A 23 -1.19 0.62 4.99
CA SER A 23 -1.97 1.38 5.96
C SER A 23 -2.87 2.38 5.24
N GLY A 24 -4.03 2.67 5.82
CA GLY A 24 -5.00 3.62 5.27
C GLY A 24 -5.92 3.04 4.20
N LEU A 25 -5.77 1.76 3.86
CA LEU A 25 -6.65 1.08 2.91
C LEU A 25 -6.66 -0.44 3.13
N THR A 26 -7.64 -1.11 2.54
CA THR A 26 -7.73 -2.58 2.48
C THR A 26 -7.78 -3.01 1.02
N ILE A 27 -6.97 -4.01 0.66
CA ILE A 27 -6.92 -4.61 -0.67
C ILE A 27 -7.54 -6.00 -0.60
N ARG A 28 -8.55 -6.26 -1.42
CA ARG A 28 -9.07 -7.62 -1.65
C ARG A 28 -8.61 -8.11 -3.00
N TYR A 29 -8.07 -9.31 -3.05
CA TYR A 29 -7.49 -9.86 -4.26
C TYR A 29 -7.90 -11.31 -4.49
N ASP A 30 -7.89 -11.72 -5.75
CA ASP A 30 -8.15 -13.10 -6.18
C ASP A 30 -6.82 -13.74 -6.61
N PRO A 31 -6.27 -14.67 -5.80
CA PRO A 31 -4.98 -15.29 -6.08
C PRO A 31 -5.03 -16.22 -7.32
N SER A 32 -6.22 -16.63 -7.77
CA SER A 32 -6.40 -17.47 -8.95
C SER A 32 -6.23 -16.71 -10.27
N ARG A 33 -6.28 -15.38 -10.22
CA ARG A 33 -6.12 -14.53 -11.41
C ARG A 33 -4.65 -14.33 -11.75
N PRO A 34 -4.35 -14.06 -13.03
CA PRO A 34 -2.98 -13.77 -13.44
C PRO A 34 -2.45 -12.49 -12.79
N PRO A 35 -1.11 -12.37 -12.60
CA PRO A 35 -0.49 -11.15 -12.13
C PRO A 35 -0.92 -9.93 -12.97
N GLY A 36 -1.17 -8.80 -12.31
CA GLY A 36 -1.69 -7.60 -12.95
C GLY A 36 -3.22 -7.52 -13.07
N SER A 37 -3.93 -8.55 -12.61
CA SER A 37 -5.41 -8.59 -12.62
C SER A 37 -5.97 -9.21 -11.34
N ARG A 38 -5.19 -9.25 -10.29
CA ARG A 38 -5.55 -9.89 -9.01
C ARG A 38 -6.40 -9.01 -8.12
N VAL A 39 -6.25 -7.69 -8.18
CA VAL A 39 -7.00 -6.77 -7.34
C VAL A 39 -8.49 -6.83 -7.68
N VAL A 40 -9.30 -7.19 -6.71
CA VAL A 40 -10.77 -7.21 -6.80
C VAL A 40 -11.34 -5.88 -6.36
N SER A 41 -10.89 -5.37 -5.22
CA SER A 41 -11.31 -4.07 -4.70
C SER A 41 -10.22 -3.46 -3.82
N VAL A 42 -10.21 -2.13 -3.78
CA VAL A 42 -9.45 -1.35 -2.81
C VAL A 42 -10.43 -0.42 -2.11
N THR A 43 -10.46 -0.50 -0.79
CA THR A 43 -11.33 0.33 0.07
C THR A 43 -10.45 1.18 0.98
N MET A 44 -10.71 2.47 1.01
CA MET A 44 -10.00 3.41 1.87
C MET A 44 -10.39 3.22 3.34
N ALA A 45 -9.58 3.74 4.27
CA ALA A 45 -9.84 3.60 5.72
C ALA A 45 -11.20 4.18 6.16
N ASP A 46 -11.73 5.17 5.44
CA ASP A 46 -13.05 5.75 5.68
C ASP A 46 -14.23 4.93 5.10
N GLY A 47 -13.94 3.76 4.51
CA GLY A 47 -14.92 2.86 3.90
C GLY A 47 -15.26 3.21 2.44
N THR A 48 -14.72 4.28 1.86
CA THR A 48 -14.97 4.64 0.47
C THR A 48 -14.17 3.77 -0.50
N PRO A 49 -14.72 3.39 -1.66
CA PRO A 49 -13.97 2.68 -2.67
C PRO A 49 -12.93 3.58 -3.34
N LEU A 50 -11.83 2.99 -3.76
CA LEU A 50 -10.80 3.67 -4.54
C LEU A 50 -11.40 4.16 -5.87
N SER A 51 -11.22 5.45 -6.16
CA SER A 51 -11.58 6.05 -7.46
C SER A 51 -10.35 6.17 -8.34
N ASP A 52 -10.38 5.58 -9.51
CA ASP A 52 -9.23 5.54 -10.43
C ASP A 52 -8.81 6.95 -10.90
N THR A 53 -9.73 7.91 -10.93
CA THR A 53 -9.47 9.28 -11.38
C THR A 53 -9.09 10.25 -10.28
N ARG A 54 -9.39 9.93 -9.02
CA ARG A 54 -9.05 10.77 -7.87
C ARG A 54 -7.56 10.70 -7.58
N THR A 55 -7.00 11.79 -7.07
CA THR A 55 -5.61 11.84 -6.59
C THR A 55 -5.55 11.51 -5.11
N TYR A 56 -4.58 10.68 -4.75
CA TYR A 56 -4.29 10.23 -3.39
C TYR A 56 -2.84 10.56 -3.02
N SER A 57 -2.63 10.92 -1.76
CA SER A 57 -1.29 11.02 -1.17
C SER A 57 -0.89 9.65 -0.64
N VAL A 58 0.25 9.15 -1.08
CA VAL A 58 0.78 7.84 -0.72
C VAL A 58 2.19 8.02 -0.19
N ILE A 59 2.48 7.44 0.98
CA ILE A 59 3.82 7.43 1.56
C ILE A 59 4.45 6.07 1.22
N VAL A 60 5.63 6.12 0.65
CA VAL A 60 6.48 4.97 0.38
C VAL A 60 7.91 5.30 0.76
N ASN A 61 8.76 4.28 0.93
CA ASN A 61 10.19 4.54 1.09
C ASN A 61 10.81 5.04 -0.24
N ASP A 62 11.99 5.62 -0.17
CA ASP A 62 12.69 6.20 -1.32
C ASP A 62 13.03 5.15 -2.38
N PHE A 63 13.35 3.93 -1.96
CA PHE A 63 13.64 2.82 -2.87
C PHE A 63 12.44 2.47 -3.75
N LEU A 64 11.25 2.36 -3.18
CA LEU A 64 10.01 2.12 -3.93
C LEU A 64 9.62 3.34 -4.77
N ALA A 65 9.83 4.55 -4.25
CA ALA A 65 9.51 5.80 -4.96
C ALA A 65 10.28 5.95 -6.28
N THR A 66 11.48 5.38 -6.37
CA THR A 66 12.32 5.39 -7.58
C THR A 66 12.11 4.18 -8.50
N GLY A 67 11.14 3.33 -8.20
CA GLY A 67 10.82 2.13 -8.97
C GLY A 67 11.65 0.90 -8.59
N GLY A 68 12.25 0.90 -7.40
CA GLY A 68 12.96 -0.25 -6.85
C GLY A 68 12.09 -1.50 -6.85
N GLU A 69 12.69 -2.67 -7.03
CA GLU A 69 12.01 -3.96 -7.15
C GLU A 69 10.91 -4.04 -8.22
N GLY A 70 10.92 -3.13 -9.21
CA GLY A 70 9.93 -3.10 -10.27
C GLY A 70 8.60 -2.44 -9.90
N TYR A 71 8.55 -1.65 -8.82
CA TYR A 71 7.39 -0.84 -8.45
C TYR A 71 7.27 0.43 -9.30
N ASN A 72 7.21 0.25 -10.61
CA ASN A 72 7.19 1.35 -11.59
C ASN A 72 6.01 2.31 -11.41
N ALA A 73 4.89 1.85 -10.84
CA ALA A 73 3.73 2.69 -10.58
C ALA A 73 4.05 3.81 -9.56
N ALA A 74 4.88 3.53 -8.54
CA ALA A 74 5.33 4.53 -7.58
C ALA A 74 6.24 5.57 -8.25
N ALA A 75 7.16 5.15 -9.11
CA ALA A 75 8.05 6.05 -9.86
C ALA A 75 7.29 6.93 -10.88
N ARG A 76 6.10 6.51 -11.32
CA ARG A 76 5.25 7.26 -12.25
C ARG A 76 4.21 8.14 -11.56
N ALA A 77 4.33 8.35 -10.25
CA ALA A 77 3.42 9.22 -9.52
C ALA A 77 3.39 10.63 -10.15
N THR A 78 2.23 11.27 -10.13
CA THR A 78 2.01 12.60 -10.71
C THR A 78 2.89 13.67 -10.08
N ALA A 79 3.18 13.52 -8.78
CA ALA A 79 4.12 14.37 -8.03
C ALA A 79 4.76 13.53 -6.92
N SER A 80 5.99 13.87 -6.57
CA SER A 80 6.73 13.24 -5.47
C SER A 80 7.45 14.31 -4.66
N LYS A 81 7.42 14.16 -3.34
CA LYS A 81 8.12 15.05 -2.41
C LYS A 81 8.83 14.22 -1.36
N PRO A 82 10.16 14.35 -1.21
CA PRO A 82 10.88 13.70 -0.12
C PRO A 82 10.45 14.31 1.22
N LEU A 83 10.22 13.46 2.21
CA LEU A 83 9.89 13.86 3.57
C LEU A 83 11.14 14.02 4.45
N ASN A 84 12.27 13.46 4.01
CA ASN A 84 13.54 13.45 4.76
C ASN A 84 13.42 12.87 6.17
N ILE A 85 12.58 11.84 6.30
CA ILE A 85 12.37 11.09 7.55
C ILE A 85 12.99 9.70 7.35
N VAL A 86 13.84 9.30 8.28
CA VAL A 86 14.37 7.93 8.30
C VAL A 86 13.26 6.98 8.73
N ASP A 87 13.02 5.92 7.98
CA ASP A 87 11.93 4.97 8.23
C ASP A 87 12.03 4.29 9.61
N LEU A 88 13.25 3.98 10.06
CA LEU A 88 13.48 3.46 11.41
C LEU A 88 13.06 4.44 12.49
N ASP A 89 13.38 5.72 12.33
CA ASP A 89 12.98 6.77 13.29
C ASP A 89 11.45 6.91 13.35
N ALA A 90 10.79 6.88 12.19
CA ALA A 90 9.33 6.90 12.12
C ALA A 90 8.70 5.68 12.82
N LEU A 91 9.28 4.50 12.69
CA LEU A 91 8.83 3.30 13.39
C LEU A 91 9.01 3.43 14.90
N ILE A 92 10.17 3.91 15.36
CA ILE A 92 10.46 4.13 16.79
C ILE A 92 9.44 5.12 17.38
N ASP A 93 9.23 6.25 16.73
CA ASP A 93 8.28 7.28 17.18
C ASP A 93 6.86 6.72 17.27
N TYR A 94 6.45 5.93 16.28
CA TYR A 94 5.16 5.27 16.30
C TYR A 94 5.01 4.30 17.45
N LEU A 95 5.99 3.41 17.67
CA LEU A 95 5.96 2.43 18.76
C LEU A 95 5.93 3.13 20.13
N GLN A 96 6.68 4.23 20.29
CA GLN A 96 6.67 5.02 21.52
C GLN A 96 5.33 5.73 21.78
N SER A 97 4.56 6.01 20.73
CA SER A 97 3.21 6.61 20.84
C SER A 97 2.15 5.63 21.32
N LEU A 98 2.41 4.31 21.25
CA LEU A 98 1.47 3.28 21.65
C LEU A 98 1.54 3.01 23.16
N ALA A 99 0.38 2.68 23.75
CA ALA A 99 0.32 2.24 25.14
C ALA A 99 0.98 0.85 25.29
N ALA A 100 1.77 0.68 26.36
CA ALA A 100 2.34 -0.63 26.68
C ALA A 100 1.30 -1.53 27.39
N PRO A 101 1.34 -2.86 27.16
CA PRO A 101 2.22 -3.59 26.25
C PRO A 101 1.80 -3.41 24.79
N ILE A 102 2.79 -3.32 23.89
CA ILE A 102 2.54 -3.22 22.45
C ILE A 102 2.18 -4.61 21.91
N ALA A 103 1.06 -4.69 21.20
CA ALA A 103 0.61 -5.91 20.54
C ALA A 103 0.60 -5.73 19.02
N ALA A 104 0.79 -6.82 18.28
CA ALA A 104 0.64 -6.82 16.83
C ALA A 104 -0.81 -6.47 16.46
N PRO A 105 -1.04 -5.67 15.38
CA PRO A 105 -2.38 -5.41 14.89
C PRO A 105 -3.03 -6.71 14.40
N THR A 106 -4.34 -6.84 14.67
CA THR A 106 -5.15 -7.99 14.25
C THR A 106 -5.87 -7.77 12.92
N GLU A 107 -5.83 -6.55 12.41
CA GLU A 107 -6.45 -6.21 11.13
C GLU A 107 -5.74 -6.86 9.96
N VAL A 108 -6.50 -7.48 9.07
CA VAL A 108 -6.01 -7.96 7.79
C VAL A 108 -6.34 -6.91 6.72
N ARG A 109 -5.33 -6.32 6.11
CA ARG A 109 -5.49 -5.25 5.12
C ARG A 109 -5.19 -5.69 3.69
N ILE A 110 -4.65 -6.89 3.52
CA ILE A 110 -4.49 -7.54 2.21
C ILE A 110 -5.15 -8.90 2.33
N GLU A 111 -6.35 -9.03 1.74
CA GLU A 111 -7.24 -10.16 1.94
C GLU A 111 -7.45 -10.95 0.64
N PRO A 112 -7.19 -12.27 0.63
CA PRO A 112 -7.62 -13.09 -0.50
C PRO A 112 -9.15 -13.20 -0.51
N VAL A 113 -9.74 -13.16 -1.69
CA VAL A 113 -11.15 -13.48 -1.86
C VAL A 113 -11.29 -15.00 -1.80
N VAL A 114 -12.04 -15.50 -0.81
CA VAL A 114 -12.38 -16.91 -0.69
C VAL A 114 -13.60 -17.17 -1.59
N ARG A 115 -13.46 -18.12 -2.50
CA ARG A 115 -14.56 -18.59 -3.34
C ARG A 115 -15.15 -19.88 -2.78
#